data_07aed15a0fe70c8572ee02792b753db2
#
_entry.id   07aed15a0fe70c8572ee02792b753db2
#
_cell.length_a   1.000
_cell.length_b   1.000
_cell.length_c   1.000
_cell.angle_alpha   90.00
_cell.angle_beta   90.00
_cell.angle_gamma   90.00
#
_symmetry.space_group_name_H-M   'P 1'
#
loop_
_entity.id
_entity.type
_entity.pdbx_description
1 polymer ?
#
loop_
_entity_poly.entity_id
_entity_poly.type
_entity_poly.pdbx_seq_one_letter_code
_entity_poly.pdbx_strand_id
1 'polypeptide(L)'
;MKRLLFAFCLLPFAFCSFAQTDYTKYVNPFIGTGGHGHTFPGATVPFGMVQLSPDTRIDGSWDGCSGYHYSDSIIYGFSHTHLSGTGCSDYGDIMLMTMMGEPSFENKIYSSAFSHKNEKAGAGYYSVKLNDDDIDVELTATTRVGFHKYTF
;
A
#
# COMPACT_ATOMS: atom_id res chain seq x y z
N MET A 1 -26.68 25.20 -43.73
CA MET A 1 -27.34 24.77 -42.50
C MET A 1 -26.76 23.47 -41.91
N LYS A 2 -26.49 22.41 -42.67
CA LYS A 2 -25.96 21.13 -42.14
C LYS A 2 -24.58 21.22 -41.42
N ARG A 3 -23.70 22.14 -41.87
CA ARG A 3 -22.37 22.33 -41.26
C ARG A 3 -22.42 23.07 -39.89
N LEU A 4 -23.42 23.92 -39.70
CA LEU A 4 -23.63 24.63 -38.41
C LEU A 4 -24.18 23.69 -37.33
N LEU A 5 -25.04 22.74 -37.70
CA LEU A 5 -25.56 21.73 -36.77
C LEU A 5 -24.46 20.80 -36.24
N PHE A 6 -23.47 20.44 -37.06
CA PHE A 6 -22.36 19.59 -36.67
C PHE A 6 -21.40 20.27 -35.67
N ALA A 7 -21.17 21.59 -35.84
CA ALA A 7 -20.39 22.39 -34.92
C ALA A 7 -21.07 22.53 -33.56
N PHE A 8 -22.42 22.62 -33.52
CA PHE A 8 -23.18 22.73 -32.29
C PHE A 8 -23.20 21.42 -31.47
N CYS A 9 -23.11 20.26 -32.13
CA CYS A 9 -23.01 18.95 -31.45
C CYS A 9 -21.63 18.68 -30.81
N LEU A 10 -20.57 19.34 -31.25
CA LEU A 10 -19.22 19.21 -30.70
C LEU A 10 -18.96 20.14 -29.51
N LEU A 11 -19.71 21.22 -29.37
CA LEU A 11 -19.55 22.15 -28.24
C LEU A 11 -19.80 21.56 -26.86
N PRO A 12 -20.83 20.72 -26.63
CA PRO A 12 -21.03 20.12 -25.29
C PRO A 12 -19.93 19.13 -24.88
N PHE A 13 -19.23 18.50 -25.83
CA PHE A 13 -18.11 17.61 -25.53
C PHE A 13 -16.85 18.36 -25.06
N ALA A 14 -16.67 19.62 -25.47
CA ALA A 14 -15.54 20.44 -25.05
C ALA A 14 -15.67 20.93 -23.59
N PHE A 15 -16.88 20.97 -23.02
CA PHE A 15 -17.12 21.40 -21.64
C PHE A 15 -17.00 20.27 -20.60
N CYS A 16 -16.89 19.02 -21.02
CA CYS A 16 -16.72 17.89 -20.09
C CYS A 16 -15.27 17.66 -19.63
N SER A 17 -14.33 18.47 -20.10
CA SER A 17 -12.91 18.38 -19.71
C SER A 17 -12.58 19.32 -18.54
N PHE A 18 -13.47 19.47 -17.55
CA PHE A 18 -13.05 20.07 -16.29
C PHE A 18 -12.13 19.09 -15.60
N ALA A 19 -10.87 19.47 -15.46
CA ALA A 19 -9.90 18.73 -14.68
C ALA A 19 -10.49 18.50 -13.28
N GLN A 20 -10.84 17.26 -12.98
CA GLN A 20 -11.29 16.89 -11.65
C GLN A 20 -10.16 17.22 -10.69
N THR A 21 -10.44 17.99 -9.65
CA THR A 21 -9.45 18.31 -8.63
C THR A 21 -9.01 17.02 -7.98
N ASP A 22 -7.72 16.71 -8.09
CA ASP A 22 -7.14 15.56 -7.43
C ASP A 22 -6.99 15.84 -5.93
N TYR A 23 -7.86 15.19 -5.13
CA TYR A 23 -7.84 15.26 -3.68
C TYR A 23 -6.95 14.18 -3.04
N THR A 24 -6.43 13.21 -3.81
CA THR A 24 -5.61 12.12 -3.27
C THR A 24 -4.31 12.62 -2.64
N LYS A 25 -3.80 13.76 -3.10
CA LYS A 25 -2.63 14.44 -2.53
C LYS A 25 -2.76 14.86 -1.07
N TYR A 26 -3.99 14.92 -0.54
CA TYR A 26 -4.26 15.24 0.87
C TYR A 26 -4.37 14.00 1.75
N VAL A 27 -4.33 12.81 1.15
CA VAL A 27 -4.38 11.54 1.89
C VAL A 27 -2.99 11.22 2.43
N ASN A 28 -2.89 11.05 3.75
CA ASN A 28 -1.68 10.56 4.40
C ASN A 28 -1.97 9.21 5.06
N PRO A 29 -1.59 8.09 4.42
CA PRO A 29 -1.84 6.75 4.96
C PRO A 29 -1.09 6.43 6.25
N PHE A 30 -0.07 7.21 6.62
CA PHE A 30 0.66 7.01 7.88
C PHE A 30 -0.09 7.50 9.12
N ILE A 31 -1.20 8.23 8.97
CA ILE A 31 -2.01 8.66 10.11
C ILE A 31 -2.58 7.43 10.82
N GLY A 32 -2.30 7.31 12.13
CA GLY A 32 -2.76 6.20 12.96
C GLY A 32 -1.88 4.95 12.93
N THR A 33 -0.76 4.95 12.19
CA THR A 33 0.14 3.78 12.12
C THR A 33 1.10 3.67 13.30
N GLY A 34 1.15 4.65 14.20
CA GLY A 34 1.96 4.64 15.40
C GLY A 34 1.15 4.75 16.68
N GLY A 35 1.78 4.53 17.83
CA GLY A 35 1.11 4.48 19.13
C GLY A 35 0.01 3.42 19.15
N HIS A 36 -1.18 3.79 19.57
CA HIS A 36 -2.35 2.90 19.63
C HIS A 36 -3.35 3.13 18.47
N GLY A 37 -2.86 3.54 17.31
CA GLY A 37 -3.75 3.92 16.19
C GLY A 37 -4.27 2.73 15.38
N HIS A 38 -3.55 1.61 15.35
CA HIS A 38 -3.93 0.35 14.71
C HIS A 38 -4.38 0.51 13.26
N THR A 39 -3.57 1.22 12.45
CA THR A 39 -3.78 1.34 11.02
C THR A 39 -2.54 0.89 10.24
N PHE A 40 -2.68 0.72 8.95
CA PHE A 40 -1.59 0.30 8.05
C PHE A 40 -1.48 1.28 6.87
N PRO A 41 -0.28 1.50 6.30
CA PRO A 41 -0.05 2.51 5.27
C PRO A 41 -0.21 1.99 3.85
N GLY A 42 -0.58 0.74 3.67
CA GLY A 42 -0.51 0.03 2.40
C GLY A 42 -1.50 0.47 1.33
N ALA A 43 -1.35 -0.12 0.16
CA ALA A 43 -2.18 0.16 -1.01
C ALA A 43 -3.56 -0.47 -0.89
N THR A 44 -4.59 0.36 -0.84
CA THR A 44 -5.98 -0.07 -0.83
C THR A 44 -6.83 0.86 -1.70
N VAL A 45 -7.98 0.36 -2.17
CA VAL A 45 -8.99 1.15 -2.84
C VAL A 45 -10.29 1.15 -2.03
N PRO A 46 -11.16 2.16 -2.16
CA PRO A 46 -12.42 2.18 -1.44
C PRO A 46 -13.22 0.89 -1.65
N PHE A 47 -13.63 0.27 -0.53
CA PHE A 47 -14.38 -1.01 -0.52
C PHE A 47 -13.66 -2.19 -1.18
N GLY A 48 -12.31 -2.13 -1.29
CA GLY A 48 -11.52 -3.22 -1.82
C GLY A 48 -11.47 -4.42 -0.88
N MET A 49 -11.39 -5.63 -1.45
CA MET A 49 -11.12 -6.87 -0.71
C MET A 49 -9.63 -6.99 -0.37
N VAL A 50 -8.78 -6.33 -1.14
CA VAL A 50 -7.31 -6.35 -0.96
C VAL A 50 -6.88 -5.10 -0.23
N GLN A 51 -6.13 -5.31 0.87
CA GLN A 51 -5.42 -4.29 1.63
C GLN A 51 -3.95 -4.71 1.66
N LEU A 52 -3.23 -4.35 0.59
CA LEU A 52 -1.84 -4.78 0.39
C LEU A 52 -0.88 -3.85 1.15
N SER A 53 -0.24 -4.36 2.19
CA SER A 53 0.58 -3.56 3.10
C SER A 53 1.80 -4.33 3.62
N PRO A 54 2.86 -3.62 4.04
CA PRO A 54 3.94 -4.27 4.76
C PRO A 54 3.50 -4.78 6.13
N ASP A 55 4.08 -5.91 6.53
CA ASP A 55 3.97 -6.49 7.86
C ASP A 55 5.29 -6.25 8.61
N THR A 56 5.23 -5.44 9.66
CA THR A 56 6.38 -5.14 10.52
C THR A 56 6.27 -5.83 11.89
N ARG A 57 5.08 -6.34 12.23
CA ARG A 57 4.82 -7.13 13.43
C ARG A 57 4.04 -8.39 13.11
N ILE A 58 4.60 -9.53 13.51
CA ILE A 58 4.01 -10.86 13.32
C ILE A 58 3.90 -11.61 14.64
N ASP A 59 4.07 -10.91 15.76
CA ASP A 59 4.11 -11.47 17.12
C ASP A 59 2.74 -11.46 17.81
N GLY A 60 1.70 -10.95 17.14
CA GLY A 60 0.37 -10.83 17.72
C GLY A 60 0.22 -9.72 18.75
N SER A 61 1.21 -8.81 18.86
CA SER A 61 1.17 -7.69 19.80
C SER A 61 -0.01 -6.77 19.52
N TRP A 62 -0.59 -6.19 20.58
CA TRP A 62 -1.77 -5.34 20.47
C TRP A 62 -1.52 -4.08 19.60
N ASP A 63 -0.40 -3.39 19.80
CA ASP A 63 -0.08 -2.19 19.01
C ASP A 63 0.22 -2.50 17.54
N GLY A 64 0.67 -3.73 17.23
CA GLY A 64 0.93 -4.20 15.89
C GLY A 64 -0.22 -4.98 15.24
N CYS A 65 -1.42 -4.94 15.81
CA CYS A 65 -2.53 -5.80 15.37
C CYS A 65 -3.00 -5.54 13.94
N SER A 66 -2.69 -4.38 13.35
CA SER A 66 -2.91 -4.09 11.94
C SER A 66 -1.80 -4.60 11.00
N GLY A 67 -0.80 -5.34 11.53
CA GLY A 67 0.36 -5.86 10.80
C GLY A 67 1.52 -4.88 10.68
N TYR A 68 1.28 -3.59 10.77
CA TYR A 68 2.29 -2.53 10.67
C TYR A 68 2.31 -1.64 11.91
N HIS A 69 3.51 -1.23 12.33
CA HIS A 69 3.65 -0.16 13.32
C HIS A 69 4.80 0.78 12.96
N TYR A 70 4.56 2.09 12.99
CA TYR A 70 5.50 3.13 12.51
C TYR A 70 6.83 3.17 13.28
N SER A 71 6.92 2.65 14.50
CA SER A 71 8.19 2.58 15.24
C SER A 71 9.11 1.45 14.81
N ASP A 72 8.65 0.57 13.95
CA ASP A 72 9.40 -0.61 13.55
C ASP A 72 10.41 -0.29 12.44
N SER A 73 11.41 -1.13 12.30
CA SER A 73 12.48 -0.98 11.31
C SER A 73 12.78 -2.25 10.53
N ILE A 74 11.95 -3.28 10.72
CA ILE A 74 12.04 -4.58 10.02
C ILE A 74 10.72 -4.87 9.33
N ILE A 75 10.77 -5.26 8.07
CA ILE A 75 9.64 -5.80 7.30
C ILE A 75 9.81 -7.30 7.20
N TYR A 76 8.75 -8.05 7.53
CA TYR A 76 8.69 -9.52 7.41
C TYR A 76 8.04 -9.95 6.10
N GLY A 77 7.29 -9.09 5.45
CA GLY A 77 6.65 -9.35 4.18
C GLY A 77 5.57 -8.34 3.86
N PHE A 78 4.80 -8.67 2.84
CA PHE A 78 3.69 -7.86 2.34
C PHE A 78 2.47 -8.76 2.20
N SER A 79 1.53 -8.65 3.11
CA SER A 79 0.29 -9.44 3.05
C SER A 79 -0.85 -8.69 2.35
N HIS A 80 -1.83 -9.45 1.87
CA HIS A 80 -2.92 -8.96 1.02
C HIS A 80 -4.16 -8.55 1.81
N THR A 81 -4.19 -8.88 3.12
CA THR A 81 -5.34 -8.57 3.97
C THR A 81 -4.87 -7.94 5.28
N HIS A 82 -5.43 -6.78 5.59
CA HIS A 82 -5.19 -6.04 6.83
C HIS A 82 -6.50 -5.47 7.35
N LEU A 83 -6.57 -5.26 8.66
CA LEU A 83 -7.74 -4.69 9.30
C LEU A 83 -7.33 -3.53 10.20
N SER A 84 -7.98 -2.38 10.06
CA SER A 84 -7.70 -1.20 10.87
C SER A 84 -8.60 -1.12 12.09
N GLY A 85 -8.05 -0.68 13.22
CA GLY A 85 -8.81 -0.27 14.40
C GLY A 85 -9.40 -1.41 15.23
N THR A 86 -8.97 -2.65 15.07
CA THR A 86 -9.57 -3.81 15.75
C THR A 86 -9.03 -4.07 17.14
N GLY A 87 -7.75 -3.82 17.38
CA GLY A 87 -7.07 -4.18 18.63
C GLY A 87 -6.80 -5.68 18.80
N CYS A 88 -7.04 -6.48 17.77
CA CYS A 88 -6.71 -7.90 17.69
C CYS A 88 -5.90 -8.14 16.43
N SER A 89 -4.85 -8.95 16.50
CA SER A 89 -4.14 -9.42 15.30
C SER A 89 -5.04 -10.36 14.54
N ASP A 90 -5.55 -9.87 13.41
CA ASP A 90 -6.43 -10.60 12.52
C ASP A 90 -6.02 -10.31 11.09
N TYR A 91 -6.21 -11.27 10.17
CA TYR A 91 -5.71 -11.20 8.80
C TYR A 91 -4.16 -11.35 8.69
N GLY A 92 -3.53 -10.67 7.73
CA GLY A 92 -2.13 -10.93 7.35
C GLY A 92 -2.02 -12.12 6.40
N ASP A 93 -3.11 -12.44 5.69
CA ASP A 93 -3.17 -13.58 4.79
C ASP A 93 -2.39 -13.33 3.51
N ILE A 94 -1.83 -14.42 2.97
CA ILE A 94 -1.07 -14.44 1.71
C ILE A 94 0.08 -13.42 1.77
N MET A 95 0.97 -13.61 2.73
CA MET A 95 2.17 -12.81 2.85
C MET A 95 3.22 -13.26 1.85
N LEU A 96 3.75 -12.31 1.09
CA LEU A 96 4.86 -12.50 0.17
C LEU A 96 6.05 -11.69 0.64
N MET A 97 7.24 -12.28 0.55
CA MET A 97 8.51 -11.59 0.79
C MET A 97 9.49 -11.97 -0.32
N THR A 98 10.26 -10.99 -0.77
CA THR A 98 11.35 -11.19 -1.73
C THR A 98 12.68 -11.15 -1.00
N MET A 99 13.63 -11.96 -1.46
CA MET A 99 15.00 -11.98 -0.95
C MET A 99 15.97 -12.39 -2.07
N MET A 100 17.23 -12.10 -1.88
CA MET A 100 18.31 -12.61 -2.73
C MET A 100 18.88 -13.91 -2.16
N GLY A 101 19.39 -14.80 -3.05
CA GLY A 101 20.06 -16.04 -2.66
C GLY A 101 19.11 -17.22 -2.42
N GLU A 102 19.46 -18.11 -1.50
CA GLU A 102 18.70 -19.32 -1.23
C GLU A 102 17.44 -19.03 -0.39
N PRO A 103 16.28 -19.58 -0.80
CA PRO A 103 15.04 -19.37 -0.07
C PRO A 103 15.10 -19.86 1.37
N SER A 104 14.58 -19.08 2.30
CA SER A 104 14.46 -19.43 3.71
C SER A 104 13.07 -19.10 4.23
N PHE A 105 12.60 -19.92 5.20
CA PHE A 105 11.35 -19.67 5.94
C PHE A 105 11.62 -19.20 7.37
N GLU A 106 12.87 -18.94 7.71
CA GLU A 106 13.22 -18.37 9.01
C GLU A 106 13.09 -16.84 8.98
N ASN A 107 12.26 -16.27 9.85
CA ASN A 107 11.97 -14.84 9.91
C ASN A 107 13.22 -13.96 9.92
N LYS A 108 14.25 -14.37 10.65
CA LYS A 108 15.53 -13.64 10.75
C LYS A 108 16.36 -13.65 9.46
N ILE A 109 16.06 -14.56 8.54
CA ILE A 109 16.80 -14.70 7.28
C ILE A 109 16.07 -13.99 6.15
N TYR A 110 14.76 -14.15 6.07
CA TYR A 110 14.01 -13.55 4.95
C TYR A 110 13.52 -12.11 5.22
N SER A 111 13.39 -11.68 6.49
CA SER A 111 13.02 -10.30 6.80
C SER A 111 14.11 -9.32 6.39
N SER A 112 13.73 -8.08 6.16
CA SER A 112 14.67 -7.03 5.80
C SER A 112 14.50 -5.77 6.63
N ALA A 113 15.61 -5.15 6.98
CA ALA A 113 15.61 -3.81 7.53
C ALA A 113 15.11 -2.79 6.50
N PHE A 114 14.42 -1.75 6.97
CA PHE A 114 14.00 -0.63 6.14
C PHE A 114 14.15 0.71 6.89
N SER A 115 13.92 1.79 6.18
CA SER A 115 13.94 3.15 6.75
C SER A 115 12.75 3.95 6.23
N HIS A 116 12.07 4.66 7.14
CA HIS A 116 10.99 5.60 6.78
C HIS A 116 11.45 6.73 5.85
N LYS A 117 12.76 6.98 5.72
CA LYS A 117 13.31 7.92 4.74
C LYS A 117 13.12 7.44 3.29
N ASN A 118 13.05 6.12 3.10
CA ASN A 118 12.88 5.45 1.81
C ASN A 118 11.50 4.82 1.67
N GLU A 119 10.57 5.17 2.56
CA GLU A 119 9.20 4.69 2.57
C GLU A 119 8.25 5.78 2.08
N LYS A 120 7.30 5.43 1.23
CA LYS A 120 6.29 6.35 0.71
C LYS A 120 4.94 5.65 0.66
N ALA A 121 3.90 6.37 1.04
CA ALA A 121 2.53 5.91 0.92
C ALA A 121 1.63 7.01 0.38
N GLY A 122 0.63 6.62 -0.38
CA GLY A 122 -0.39 7.49 -0.94
C GLY A 122 -1.67 6.70 -1.20
N ALA A 123 -2.72 7.37 -1.66
CA ALA A 123 -3.98 6.69 -1.97
C ALA A 123 -3.75 5.59 -3.03
N GLY A 124 -3.93 4.33 -2.65
CA GLY A 124 -3.76 3.16 -3.52
C GLY A 124 -2.32 2.81 -3.91
N TYR A 125 -1.34 3.39 -3.23
CA TYR A 125 0.07 3.16 -3.52
C TYR A 125 0.92 3.11 -2.26
N TYR A 126 1.90 2.21 -2.26
CA TYR A 126 2.94 2.12 -1.24
C TYR A 126 4.27 1.76 -1.89
N SER A 127 5.38 2.27 -1.37
CA SER A 127 6.71 1.83 -1.75
C SER A 127 7.70 1.92 -0.60
N VAL A 128 8.70 1.05 -0.62
CA VAL A 128 9.77 0.99 0.37
C VAL A 128 11.01 0.34 -0.23
N LYS A 129 12.17 0.65 0.33
CA LYS A 129 13.42 -0.04 0.03
C LYS A 129 13.74 -1.06 1.12
N LEU A 130 13.94 -2.31 0.74
CA LEU A 130 14.48 -3.37 1.58
C LEU A 130 16.01 -3.23 1.59
N ASN A 131 16.56 -2.89 2.75
CA ASN A 131 17.97 -2.47 2.83
C ASN A 131 18.95 -3.63 2.73
N ASP A 132 18.56 -4.84 3.18
CA ASP A 132 19.49 -5.96 3.31
C ASP A 132 19.87 -6.53 1.95
N ASP A 133 18.93 -6.53 0.99
CA ASP A 133 19.13 -7.04 -0.36
C ASP A 133 19.10 -5.93 -1.44
N ASP A 134 19.01 -4.66 -1.05
CA ASP A 134 18.95 -3.48 -1.94
C ASP A 134 17.76 -3.50 -2.92
N ILE A 135 16.61 -4.07 -2.50
CA ILE A 135 15.43 -4.27 -3.35
C ILE A 135 14.44 -3.12 -3.15
N ASP A 136 14.04 -2.47 -4.25
CA ASP A 136 12.94 -1.52 -4.25
C ASP A 136 11.60 -2.24 -4.44
N VAL A 137 10.65 -1.98 -3.55
CA VAL A 137 9.31 -2.56 -3.56
C VAL A 137 8.30 -1.46 -3.86
N GLU A 138 7.41 -1.73 -4.81
CA GLU A 138 6.25 -0.89 -5.11
C GLU A 138 4.98 -1.75 -5.08
N LEU A 139 3.95 -1.26 -4.40
CA LEU A 139 2.67 -1.94 -4.24
C LEU A 139 1.53 -1.07 -4.73
N THR A 140 0.57 -1.66 -5.40
CA THR A 140 -0.73 -1.06 -5.70
C THR A 140 -1.82 -2.12 -5.68
N ALA A 141 -3.07 -1.70 -5.61
CA ALA A 141 -4.18 -2.64 -5.54
C ALA A 141 -5.36 -2.18 -6.39
N THR A 142 -6.14 -3.15 -6.86
CA THR A 142 -7.51 -2.96 -7.32
C THR A 142 -8.47 -3.52 -6.26
N THR A 143 -9.75 -3.54 -6.54
CA THR A 143 -10.75 -4.10 -5.61
C THR A 143 -10.45 -5.55 -5.20
N ARG A 144 -9.81 -6.36 -6.06
CA ARG A 144 -9.62 -7.80 -5.85
C ARG A 144 -8.22 -8.31 -6.14
N VAL A 145 -7.28 -7.46 -6.54
CA VAL A 145 -5.94 -7.88 -6.95
C VAL A 145 -4.92 -6.94 -6.30
N GLY A 146 -3.92 -7.52 -5.63
CA GLY A 146 -2.72 -6.83 -5.20
C GLY A 146 -1.63 -6.97 -6.26
N PHE A 147 -0.94 -5.88 -6.58
CA PHE A 147 0.20 -5.88 -7.49
C PHE A 147 1.46 -5.54 -6.73
N HIS A 148 2.46 -6.37 -6.92
CA HIS A 148 3.80 -6.17 -6.40
C HIS A 148 4.77 -5.94 -7.57
N LYS A 149 5.65 -4.97 -7.42
CA LYS A 149 6.79 -4.79 -8.29
C LYS A 149 8.05 -4.78 -7.44
N TYR A 150 8.99 -5.64 -7.74
CA TYR A 150 10.30 -5.73 -7.12
C TYR A 150 11.36 -5.36 -8.13
N THR A 151 12.25 -4.45 -7.75
CA THR A 151 13.40 -4.04 -8.56
C THR A 151 14.67 -4.40 -7.80
N PHE A 152 15.47 -5.29 -8.39
CA PHE A 152 16.71 -5.83 -7.85
C PHE A 152 17.91 -5.05 -8.36
#